data_82a56c5d4a5b1c7c923506689f5a05b8
#
_entry.id   82a56c5d4a5b1c7c923506689f5a05b8
#
_cell.length_a   1.000
_cell.length_b   1.000
_cell.length_c   1.000
_cell.angle_alpha   90.00
_cell.angle_beta   90.00
_cell.angle_gamma   90.00
#
_symmetry.space_group_name_H-M   'P 1'
#
loop_
_entity.id
_entity.type
_entity.pdbx_description
1 polymer ?
#
loop_
_entity_poly.entity_id
_entity_poly.type
_entity_poly.pdbx_seq_one_letter_code
_entity_poly.pdbx_strand_id
1 'polypeptide(L)'
;MTMKEYAHSCAEELKKLPTQKTVVKVCNEILHLQVDGRDITSSEVEIILGYIEDEIGDYGFFNENFDNHETLTLMSQVRKIIAQANGGK
;
A
#
# COMPACT_ATOMS: atom_id res chain seq x y z
N MET A 1 -11.19 1.95 -14.97
CA MET A 1 -10.57 2.59 -13.78
C MET A 1 -9.10 2.84 -14.04
N THR A 2 -8.64 4.04 -13.77
CA THR A 2 -7.24 4.36 -13.93
C THR A 2 -6.46 3.95 -12.70
N MET A 3 -5.13 3.91 -12.84
CA MET A 3 -4.28 3.61 -11.68
C MET A 3 -4.45 4.64 -10.58
N LYS A 4 -4.68 5.89 -10.98
CA LYS A 4 -4.89 6.94 -9.99
C LYS A 4 -6.18 6.72 -9.21
N GLU A 5 -7.24 6.34 -9.90
CA GLU A 5 -8.51 6.05 -9.24
C GLU A 5 -8.41 4.85 -8.32
N TYR A 6 -7.71 3.83 -8.77
CA TYR A 6 -7.50 2.65 -7.94
C TYR A 6 -6.71 3.02 -6.68
N ALA A 7 -5.65 3.80 -6.87
CA ALA A 7 -4.83 4.23 -5.75
C ALA A 7 -5.65 5.07 -4.77
N HIS A 8 -6.53 5.92 -5.29
CA HIS A 8 -7.40 6.70 -4.43
C HIS A 8 -8.28 5.80 -3.56
N SER A 9 -8.84 4.77 -4.14
CA SER A 9 -9.64 3.80 -3.39
C SER A 9 -8.81 3.16 -2.28
N CYS A 10 -7.60 2.77 -2.60
CA CYS A 10 -6.72 2.17 -1.61
C CYS A 10 -6.41 3.14 -0.47
N ALA A 11 -6.13 4.38 -0.83
CA ALA A 11 -5.81 5.39 0.17
C ALA A 11 -7.00 5.65 1.08
N GLU A 12 -8.19 5.70 0.52
CA GLU A 12 -9.39 5.89 1.31
C GLU A 12 -9.60 4.73 2.28
N GLU A 13 -9.39 3.54 1.82
CA GLU A 13 -9.55 2.37 2.67
C GLU A 13 -8.53 2.38 3.81
N LEU A 14 -7.29 2.74 3.50
CA LEU A 14 -6.25 2.81 4.52
C LEU A 14 -6.54 3.88 5.57
N LYS A 15 -7.04 5.02 5.13
CA LYS A 15 -7.38 6.09 6.07
C LYS A 15 -8.57 5.73 6.94
N LYS A 16 -9.51 5.01 6.35
CA LYS A 16 -10.71 4.64 7.07
C LYS A 16 -10.42 3.63 8.18
N LEU A 17 -9.49 2.73 7.91
CA LEU A 17 -9.17 1.67 8.86
C LEU A 17 -7.66 1.45 8.86
N PRO A 18 -6.93 2.31 9.55
CA PRO A 18 -5.45 2.28 9.48
C PRO A 18 -4.87 1.20 10.40
N THR A 19 -5.08 -0.03 10.03
CA THR A 19 -4.58 -1.18 10.77
C THR A 19 -3.66 -2.00 9.89
N GLN A 20 -2.86 -2.84 10.53
CA GLN A 20 -1.98 -3.73 9.79
C GLN A 20 -2.77 -4.66 8.88
N LYS A 21 -3.92 -5.11 9.34
CA LYS A 21 -4.75 -6.00 8.54
C LYS A 21 -5.16 -5.35 7.24
N THR A 22 -5.57 -4.08 7.31
CA THR A 22 -5.95 -3.34 6.12
C THR A 22 -4.76 -3.14 5.19
N VAL A 23 -3.60 -2.85 5.76
CA VAL A 23 -2.40 -2.68 4.95
C VAL A 23 -2.08 -3.97 4.18
N VAL A 24 -2.14 -5.11 4.85
CA VAL A 24 -1.87 -6.39 4.20
C VAL A 24 -2.88 -6.65 3.09
N LYS A 25 -4.15 -6.37 3.37
CA LYS A 25 -5.19 -6.57 2.38
C LYS A 25 -4.96 -5.73 1.13
N VAL A 26 -4.68 -4.44 1.33
CA VAL A 26 -4.45 -3.53 0.21
C VAL A 26 -3.21 -3.95 -0.58
N CYS A 27 -2.15 -4.32 0.10
CA CYS A 27 -0.94 -4.75 -0.58
C CYS A 27 -1.19 -5.99 -1.42
N ASN A 28 -1.93 -6.95 -0.89
CA ASN A 28 -2.24 -8.15 -1.65
C ASN A 28 -3.07 -7.83 -2.88
N GLU A 29 -4.02 -6.90 -2.76
CA GLU A 29 -4.82 -6.51 -3.89
C GLU A 29 -3.97 -5.86 -4.97
N ILE A 30 -3.05 -4.99 -4.59
CA ILE A 30 -2.19 -4.34 -5.55
C ILE A 30 -1.31 -5.36 -6.27
N LEU A 31 -0.75 -6.29 -5.53
CA LEU A 31 0.19 -7.25 -6.10
C LEU A 31 -0.48 -8.22 -7.07
N HIS A 32 -1.79 -8.42 -6.94
CA HIS A 32 -2.53 -9.33 -7.80
C HIS A 32 -3.41 -8.60 -8.80
N LEU A 33 -3.21 -7.30 -8.95
CA LEU A 33 -4.01 -6.50 -9.85
C LEU A 33 -3.70 -6.87 -11.30
N GLN A 34 -4.74 -6.89 -12.12
CA GLN A 34 -4.58 -7.11 -13.55
C GLN A 34 -4.67 -5.77 -14.26
N VAL A 35 -3.72 -5.51 -15.12
CA VAL A 35 -3.69 -4.28 -15.90
C VAL A 35 -3.73 -4.66 -17.36
N ASP A 36 -4.78 -4.24 -18.05
CA ASP A 36 -4.96 -4.57 -19.47
C ASP A 36 -4.87 -6.07 -19.72
N GLY A 37 -5.41 -6.85 -18.80
CA GLY A 37 -5.46 -8.30 -18.97
C GLY A 37 -4.18 -9.02 -18.63
N ARG A 38 -3.22 -8.37 -18.04
CA ARG A 38 -1.97 -8.97 -17.64
C ARG A 38 -1.63 -8.60 -16.20
N ASP A 39 -0.69 -9.30 -15.63
CA ASP A 39 -0.29 -9.03 -14.26
C ASP A 39 0.39 -7.67 -14.18
N ILE A 40 0.17 -7.01 -13.07
CA ILE A 40 0.79 -5.71 -12.81
C ILE A 40 2.31 -5.86 -12.76
N THR A 41 3.00 -4.86 -13.29
CA THR A 41 4.47 -4.83 -13.26
C THR A 41 4.96 -4.05 -12.07
N SER A 42 6.25 -4.22 -11.75
CA SER A 42 6.86 -3.46 -10.66
C SER A 42 6.75 -1.96 -10.86
N SER A 43 6.94 -1.51 -12.10
CA SER A 43 6.82 -0.08 -12.40
C SER A 43 5.44 0.44 -12.10
N GLU A 44 4.42 -0.35 -12.46
CA GLU A 44 3.05 0.06 -12.22
C GLU A 44 2.73 0.06 -10.74
N VAL A 45 3.26 -0.90 -10.00
CA VAL A 45 3.10 -0.92 -8.55
C VAL A 45 3.66 0.38 -7.96
N GLU A 46 4.85 0.80 -8.40
CA GLU A 46 5.45 2.01 -7.88
C GLU A 46 4.61 3.25 -8.21
N ILE A 47 4.00 3.28 -9.38
CA ILE A 47 3.12 4.38 -9.73
C ILE A 47 1.94 4.45 -8.77
N ILE A 48 1.32 3.30 -8.51
CA ILE A 48 0.19 3.25 -7.59
C ILE A 48 0.62 3.69 -6.20
N LEU A 49 1.76 3.20 -5.74
CA LEU A 49 2.26 3.58 -4.42
C LEU A 49 2.52 5.08 -4.31
N GLY A 50 3.01 5.69 -5.39
CA GLY A 50 3.23 7.12 -5.40
C GLY A 50 1.93 7.89 -5.23
N TYR A 51 0.88 7.47 -5.92
CA TYR A 51 -0.43 8.11 -5.78
C TYR A 51 -0.98 7.92 -4.38
N ILE A 52 -0.82 6.73 -3.81
CA ILE A 52 -1.29 6.48 -2.46
C ILE A 52 -0.54 7.38 -1.48
N GLU A 53 0.76 7.49 -1.65
CA GLU A 53 1.58 8.30 -0.77
C GLU A 53 1.17 9.77 -0.83
N ASP A 54 0.82 10.26 -2.02
CA ASP A 54 0.35 11.63 -2.18
C ASP A 54 -0.90 11.89 -1.34
N GLU A 55 -1.71 10.88 -1.13
CA GLU A 55 -2.97 11.06 -0.40
C GLU A 55 -2.83 10.82 1.09
N ILE A 56 -2.05 9.84 1.50
CA ILE A 56 -1.96 9.53 2.93
C ILE A 56 -0.75 10.15 3.60
N GLY A 57 0.30 10.46 2.82
CA GLY A 57 1.46 11.15 3.37
C GLY A 57 1.99 10.49 4.62
N ASP A 58 2.01 11.23 5.69
CA ASP A 58 2.55 10.77 6.96
C ASP A 58 1.50 10.15 7.87
N TYR A 59 0.37 9.78 7.32
CA TYR A 59 -0.70 9.20 8.11
C TYR A 59 -0.16 7.97 8.86
N GLY A 60 -0.32 7.98 10.17
CA GLY A 60 0.29 6.94 10.98
C GLY A 60 -0.67 5.85 11.36
N PHE A 61 -0.12 4.84 12.02
CA PHE A 61 -0.93 3.78 12.59
C PHE A 61 -1.52 4.21 13.91
N PHE A 62 -2.73 3.78 14.14
CA PHE A 62 -3.30 3.86 15.46
C PHE A 62 -3.00 2.61 16.25
N ASN A 63 -2.51 1.61 15.60
CA ASN A 63 -2.43 0.32 16.21
C ASN A 63 -1.21 0.24 17.10
N GLU A 64 -1.46 -0.10 18.30
CA GLU A 64 -0.46 -0.19 19.33
C GLU A 64 0.33 -1.48 19.27
N ASN A 65 0.00 -2.37 18.34
CA ASN A 65 0.68 -3.65 18.26
C ASN A 65 1.99 -3.59 17.50
N PHE A 66 2.35 -2.44 17.03
CA PHE A 66 3.64 -2.29 16.41
C PHE A 66 4.63 -1.96 17.50
N ASP A 67 5.27 -2.97 17.99
CA ASP A 67 6.12 -2.82 19.15
C ASP A 67 7.57 -2.62 18.77
N ASN A 68 7.84 -2.02 17.69
CA ASN A 68 9.20 -1.73 17.34
C ASN A 68 9.51 -0.30 17.71
N HIS A 69 10.77 0.03 17.57
CA HIS A 69 11.25 1.31 18.02
C HIS A 69 11.17 2.38 16.97
N GLU A 70 10.65 2.03 15.82
CA GLU A 70 10.56 2.96 14.71
C GLU A 70 9.19 3.56 14.65
N THR A 71 9.15 4.82 14.24
CA THR A 71 7.89 5.43 13.93
C THR A 71 7.46 4.96 12.55
N LEU A 72 6.38 4.22 12.50
CA LEU A 72 5.90 3.67 11.24
C LEU A 72 4.69 4.44 10.77
N THR A 73 4.72 4.81 9.51
CA THR A 73 3.54 5.35 8.86
C THR A 73 2.86 4.23 8.09
N LEU A 74 1.61 4.46 7.70
CA LEU A 74 0.92 3.51 6.84
C LEU A 74 1.72 3.28 5.56
N MET A 75 2.25 4.34 4.99
CA MET A 75 2.97 4.23 3.74
C MET A 75 4.23 3.41 3.86
N SER A 76 4.97 3.58 4.96
CA SER A 76 6.18 2.79 5.13
C SER A 76 5.87 1.31 5.29
N GLN A 77 4.74 0.98 5.92
CA GLN A 77 4.32 -0.41 6.03
C GLN A 77 3.90 -0.97 4.68
N VAL A 78 3.17 -0.20 3.91
CA VAL A 78 2.77 -0.62 2.57
C VAL A 78 4.01 -0.94 1.74
N ARG A 79 4.98 -0.04 1.74
CA ARG A 79 6.20 -0.24 0.96
C ARG A 79 7.00 -1.44 1.44
N LYS A 80 7.06 -1.64 2.75
CA LYS A 80 7.79 -2.76 3.31
C LYS A 80 7.17 -4.09 2.88
N ILE A 81 5.86 -4.21 2.96
CA ILE A 81 5.18 -5.46 2.59
C ILE A 81 5.34 -5.72 1.10
N ILE A 82 5.18 -4.69 0.28
CA ILE A 82 5.34 -4.85 -1.17
C ILE A 82 6.76 -5.27 -1.52
N ALA A 83 7.75 -4.68 -0.88
CA ALA A 83 9.14 -5.03 -1.14
C ALA A 83 9.43 -6.47 -0.74
N GLN A 84 8.88 -6.93 0.38
CA GLN A 84 9.07 -8.30 0.81
C GLN A 84 8.41 -9.28 -0.15
N ALA A 85 7.23 -8.93 -0.65
CA ALA A 85 6.52 -9.81 -1.57
C ALA A 85 7.19 -9.86 -2.93
N ASN A 86 7.77 -8.76 -3.35
CA ASN A 86 8.49 -8.73 -4.63
C ASN A 86 9.84 -9.36 -4.53
N GLY A 87 10.07 -9.90 -3.43
CA GLY A 87 11.06 -10.72 -3.56
C GLY A 87 12.24 -10.61 -2.92
N GLY A 88 12.21 -9.74 -2.35
CA GLY A 88 13.46 -9.89 -2.01
C GLY A 88 14.23 -10.29 -3.22
N LYS A 89 13.90 -9.73 -4.25
CA LYS A 89 14.65 -10.08 -5.43
C LYS A 89 15.80 -9.21 -5.60
#